data_9389bf06735903b5c0c46d4cd389e237
#
_entry.id   9389bf06735903b5c0c46d4cd389e237
#
_cell.length_a   1.000
_cell.length_b   1.000
_cell.length_c   1.000
_cell.angle_alpha   90.00
_cell.angle_beta   90.00
_cell.angle_gamma   90.00
#
_symmetry.space_group_name_H-M   'P 1'
#
loop_
_entity.id
_entity.type
_entity.pdbx_description
1 polymer ?
#
loop_
_entity_poly.entity_id
_entity_poly.type
_entity_poly.pdbx_seq_one_letter_code
_entity_poly.pdbx_strand_id
1 'polypeptide(L)'
;MPNAHALIGLAKYFLGRGEETEGHIHEALHLSPRDIFAFRWMMWVGLAKVQLNSDAEAVAWYRRGVDANRNFPLAHFHLAAALAQLGLLDEARAAAQAGLTLDPGFTVRRFRAVGFSDNPNFFAGRERMYEGMRIAGVPEG
;
A
#
# COMPACT_ATOMS: atom_id res chain seq x y z
N MET A 1 -14.37 -17.69 -6.47
CA MET A 1 -14.31 -16.26 -6.88
C MET A 1 -13.12 -15.58 -6.23
N PRO A 2 -11.98 -15.51 -6.91
CA PRO A 2 -10.77 -14.92 -6.31
C PRO A 2 -10.96 -13.45 -5.95
N ASN A 3 -11.62 -12.68 -6.81
CA ASN A 3 -11.82 -11.26 -6.54
C ASN A 3 -12.71 -11.01 -5.31
N ALA A 4 -13.68 -11.90 -5.03
CA ALA A 4 -14.52 -11.79 -3.84
C ALA A 4 -13.69 -11.94 -2.56
N HIS A 5 -12.78 -12.91 -2.51
CA HIS A 5 -11.87 -13.08 -1.37
C HIS A 5 -10.99 -11.85 -1.19
N ALA A 6 -10.45 -11.32 -2.29
CA ALA A 6 -9.60 -10.15 -2.24
C ALA A 6 -10.35 -8.93 -1.68
N LEU A 7 -11.58 -8.70 -2.13
CA LEU A 7 -12.40 -7.59 -1.66
C LEU A 7 -12.77 -7.72 -0.18
N ILE A 8 -13.03 -8.94 0.29
CA ILE A 8 -13.24 -9.18 1.73
C ILE A 8 -12.00 -8.78 2.51
N GLY A 9 -10.81 -9.18 2.03
CA GLY A 9 -9.55 -8.80 2.66
C GLY A 9 -9.36 -7.29 2.75
N LEU A 10 -9.69 -6.58 1.67
CA LEU A 10 -9.62 -5.11 1.65
C LEU A 10 -10.62 -4.50 2.65
N ALA A 11 -11.84 -5.04 2.70
CA ALA A 11 -12.85 -4.57 3.64
C ALA A 11 -12.38 -4.72 5.09
N LYS A 12 -11.71 -5.83 5.42
CA LYS A 12 -11.14 -6.04 6.76
C LYS A 12 -10.14 -4.94 7.12
N TYR A 13 -9.29 -4.54 6.17
CA TYR A 13 -8.37 -3.43 6.37
C TYR A 13 -9.13 -2.13 6.73
N PHE A 14 -10.16 -1.77 5.96
CA PHE A 14 -10.95 -0.56 6.22
C PHE A 14 -11.69 -0.62 7.56
N LEU A 15 -12.01 -1.81 8.04
CA LEU A 15 -12.64 -2.01 9.35
C LEU A 15 -11.63 -2.00 10.50
N GLY A 16 -10.36 -1.75 10.24
CA GLY A 16 -9.31 -1.76 11.25
C GLY A 16 -8.89 -3.17 11.67
N ARG A 17 -9.20 -4.17 10.86
CA ARG A 17 -8.93 -5.59 11.11
C ARG A 17 -7.92 -6.13 10.09
N GLY A 18 -6.81 -5.40 9.94
CA GLY A 18 -5.78 -5.75 8.97
C GLY A 18 -5.15 -7.12 9.18
N GLU A 19 -5.20 -7.66 10.39
CA GLU A 19 -4.71 -9.00 10.70
C GLU A 19 -5.46 -10.09 9.94
N GLU A 20 -6.64 -9.80 9.41
CA GLU A 20 -7.44 -10.75 8.64
C GLU A 20 -7.24 -10.62 7.13
N THR A 21 -6.58 -9.56 6.67
CA THR A 21 -6.45 -9.25 5.24
C THR A 21 -5.59 -10.28 4.51
N GLU A 22 -4.44 -10.62 5.05
CA GLU A 22 -3.49 -11.51 4.37
C GLU A 22 -4.08 -12.87 4.05
N GLY A 23 -4.84 -13.46 4.97
CA GLY A 23 -5.46 -14.77 4.76
C GLY A 23 -6.41 -14.77 3.56
N HIS A 24 -7.22 -13.72 3.42
CA HIS A 24 -8.13 -13.59 2.27
C HIS A 24 -7.36 -13.39 0.97
N ILE A 25 -6.26 -12.65 0.99
CA ILE A 25 -5.45 -12.44 -0.21
C ILE A 25 -4.71 -13.74 -0.60
N HIS A 26 -4.21 -14.51 0.37
CA HIS A 26 -3.61 -15.82 0.09
C HIS A 26 -4.62 -16.73 -0.61
N GLU A 27 -5.87 -16.73 -0.17
CA GLU A 27 -6.93 -17.51 -0.80
C GLU A 27 -7.18 -17.03 -2.23
N ALA A 28 -7.25 -15.73 -2.44
CA ALA A 28 -7.42 -15.17 -3.78
C ALA A 28 -6.26 -15.58 -4.71
N LEU A 29 -5.03 -15.47 -4.23
CA LEU A 29 -3.84 -15.84 -5.01
C LEU A 29 -3.77 -17.34 -5.26
N HIS A 30 -4.25 -18.16 -4.33
CA HIS A 30 -4.32 -19.61 -4.52
C HIS A 30 -5.29 -19.96 -5.66
N LEU A 31 -6.44 -19.29 -5.71
CA LEU A 31 -7.46 -19.50 -6.75
C LEU A 31 -7.03 -18.96 -8.11
N SER A 32 -6.26 -17.87 -8.14
CA SER A 32 -5.83 -17.23 -9.37
C SER A 32 -4.46 -16.58 -9.20
N PRO A 33 -3.36 -17.37 -9.23
CA PRO A 33 -2.01 -16.84 -8.96
C PRO A 33 -1.52 -15.82 -9.99
N ARG A 34 -2.07 -15.85 -11.20
CA ARG A 34 -1.69 -14.93 -12.29
C ARG A 34 -2.81 -13.98 -12.65
N ASP A 35 -3.67 -13.66 -11.69
CA ASP A 35 -4.77 -12.73 -11.94
C ASP A 35 -4.21 -11.36 -12.31
N ILE A 36 -4.87 -10.69 -13.27
CA ILE A 36 -4.42 -9.36 -13.73
C ILE A 36 -4.50 -8.31 -12.63
N PHE A 37 -5.28 -8.54 -11.58
CA PHE A 37 -5.40 -7.64 -10.44
C PHE A 37 -4.55 -8.06 -9.25
N ALA A 38 -3.73 -9.12 -9.37
CA ALA A 38 -2.93 -9.62 -8.25
C ALA A 38 -2.00 -8.55 -7.67
N PHE A 39 -1.51 -7.62 -8.49
CA PHE A 39 -0.68 -6.52 -8.01
C PHE A 39 -1.41 -5.64 -6.99
N ARG A 40 -2.71 -5.41 -7.16
CA ARG A 40 -3.53 -4.67 -6.21
C ARG A 40 -3.73 -5.45 -4.91
N TRP A 41 -3.97 -6.75 -5.04
CA TRP A 41 -4.14 -7.61 -3.88
C TRP A 41 -2.90 -7.61 -2.99
N MET A 42 -1.72 -7.67 -3.61
CA MET A 42 -0.44 -7.60 -2.90
C MET A 42 -0.27 -6.26 -2.18
N MET A 43 -0.65 -5.16 -2.85
CA MET A 43 -0.63 -3.84 -2.24
C MET A 43 -1.56 -3.77 -1.03
N TRP A 44 -2.74 -4.38 -1.11
CA TRP A 44 -3.69 -4.38 0.01
C TRP A 44 -3.14 -5.09 1.25
N VAL A 45 -2.37 -6.17 1.07
CA VAL A 45 -1.67 -6.79 2.19
C VAL A 45 -0.64 -5.82 2.78
N GLY A 46 0.08 -5.11 1.93
CA GLY A 46 1.02 -4.08 2.39
C GLY A 46 0.33 -3.02 3.24
N LEU A 47 -0.85 -2.53 2.80
CA LEU A 47 -1.65 -1.59 3.58
C LEU A 47 -1.99 -2.15 4.96
N ALA A 48 -2.42 -3.41 5.00
CA ALA A 48 -2.76 -4.08 6.26
C ALA A 48 -1.54 -4.22 7.17
N LYS A 49 -0.37 -4.50 6.60
CA LYS A 49 0.88 -4.60 7.37
C LYS A 49 1.28 -3.26 7.98
N VAL A 50 1.10 -2.16 7.25
CA VAL A 50 1.32 -0.82 7.81
C VAL A 50 0.37 -0.57 8.99
N GLN A 51 -0.89 -0.95 8.85
CA GLN A 51 -1.88 -0.83 9.93
C GLN A 51 -1.44 -1.60 11.19
N LEU A 52 -0.76 -2.72 11.00
CA LEU A 52 -0.25 -3.55 12.09
C LEU A 52 1.15 -3.13 12.57
N ASN A 53 1.66 -2.00 12.11
CA ASN A 53 3.00 -1.49 12.41
C ASN A 53 4.13 -2.45 11.95
N SER A 54 3.89 -3.23 10.91
CA SER A 54 4.84 -4.20 10.34
C SER A 54 5.41 -3.66 9.02
N ASP A 55 6.16 -2.56 9.10
CA ASP A 55 6.64 -1.85 7.90
C ASP A 55 7.57 -2.71 7.03
N ALA A 56 8.41 -3.55 7.64
CA ALA A 56 9.30 -4.43 6.87
C ALA A 56 8.52 -5.45 6.05
N GLU A 57 7.46 -6.03 6.61
CA GLU A 57 6.57 -6.93 5.88
C GLU A 57 5.80 -6.18 4.80
N ALA A 58 5.37 -4.94 5.10
CA ALA A 58 4.70 -4.10 4.11
C ALA A 58 5.59 -3.86 2.90
N VAL A 59 6.88 -3.55 3.12
CA VAL A 59 7.84 -3.35 2.03
C VAL A 59 7.92 -4.58 1.14
N ALA A 60 8.00 -5.78 1.74
CA ALA A 60 8.08 -7.02 0.97
C ALA A 60 6.85 -7.20 0.07
N TRP A 61 5.64 -6.95 0.60
CA TRP A 61 4.41 -7.06 -0.19
C TRP A 61 4.31 -5.98 -1.27
N TYR A 62 4.68 -4.74 -0.95
CA TYR A 62 4.68 -3.66 -1.94
C TYR A 62 5.66 -3.94 -3.08
N ARG A 63 6.83 -4.50 -2.79
CA ARG A 63 7.79 -4.88 -3.84
C ARG A 63 7.23 -5.94 -4.75
N ARG A 64 6.52 -6.94 -4.21
CA ARG A 64 5.83 -7.93 -5.02
C ARG A 64 4.79 -7.28 -5.94
N GLY A 65 4.03 -6.32 -5.41
CA GLY A 65 3.05 -5.58 -6.19
C GLY A 65 3.69 -4.77 -7.31
N VAL A 66 4.78 -4.07 -7.01
CA VAL A 66 5.54 -3.31 -8.01
C VAL A 66 6.09 -4.25 -9.10
N ASP A 67 6.64 -5.40 -8.71
CA ASP A 67 7.16 -6.37 -9.69
C ASP A 67 6.05 -6.93 -10.58
N ALA A 68 4.86 -7.11 -10.03
CA ALA A 68 3.71 -7.61 -10.79
C ALA A 68 3.17 -6.56 -11.77
N ASN A 69 3.26 -5.27 -11.45
CA ASN A 69 2.86 -4.18 -12.35
C ASN A 69 3.64 -2.90 -12.02
N ARG A 70 4.72 -2.67 -12.76
CA ARG A 70 5.60 -1.50 -12.56
C ARG A 70 4.98 -0.17 -12.97
N ASN A 71 3.88 -0.22 -13.72
CA ASN A 71 3.22 0.98 -14.24
C ASN A 71 2.06 1.47 -13.36
N PHE A 72 1.91 0.93 -12.16
CA PHE A 72 0.90 1.36 -11.21
C PHE A 72 1.51 2.32 -10.19
N PRO A 73 1.28 3.65 -10.34
CA PRO A 73 1.99 4.66 -9.52
C PRO A 73 1.80 4.48 -8.03
N LEU A 74 0.59 4.16 -7.59
CA LEU A 74 0.26 4.11 -6.17
C LEU A 74 1.11 3.09 -5.41
N ALA A 75 1.46 1.95 -6.03
CA ALA A 75 2.32 0.96 -5.40
C ALA A 75 3.70 1.53 -5.07
N HIS A 76 4.25 2.38 -5.95
CA HIS A 76 5.53 3.03 -5.70
C HIS A 76 5.44 4.02 -4.54
N PHE A 77 4.35 4.77 -4.43
CA PHE A 77 4.18 5.73 -3.34
C PHE A 77 3.99 5.03 -1.99
N HIS A 78 3.25 3.93 -1.96
CA HIS A 78 3.12 3.13 -0.74
C HIS A 78 4.46 2.52 -0.33
N LEU A 79 5.22 2.00 -1.30
CA LEU A 79 6.55 1.47 -1.04
C LEU A 79 7.45 2.57 -0.47
N ALA A 80 7.43 3.75 -1.06
CA ALA A 80 8.21 4.90 -0.59
C ALA A 80 7.88 5.23 0.88
N ALA A 81 6.60 5.26 1.22
CA ALA A 81 6.17 5.57 2.58
C ALA A 81 6.69 4.54 3.59
N ALA A 82 6.59 3.26 3.27
CA ALA A 82 7.04 2.19 4.17
C ALA A 82 8.56 2.18 4.31
N LEU A 83 9.30 2.40 3.22
CA LEU A 83 10.75 2.51 3.27
C LEU A 83 11.19 3.69 4.13
N ALA A 84 10.51 4.82 4.02
CA ALA A 84 10.80 6.01 4.83
C ALA A 84 10.59 5.72 6.32
N GLN A 85 9.53 5.01 6.67
CA GLN A 85 9.27 4.62 8.06
C GLN A 85 10.36 3.71 8.63
N LEU A 86 11.00 2.91 7.78
CA LEU A 86 12.14 2.08 8.17
C LEU A 86 13.47 2.85 8.21
N GLY A 87 13.48 4.12 7.81
CA GLY A 87 14.70 4.92 7.75
C GLY A 87 15.57 4.66 6.52
N LEU A 88 15.08 3.91 5.53
CA LEU A 88 15.79 3.62 4.28
C LEU A 88 15.54 4.76 3.28
N LEU A 89 16.10 5.92 3.57
CA LEU A 89 15.72 7.17 2.90
C LEU A 89 16.09 7.23 1.42
N ASP A 90 17.23 6.70 1.03
CA ASP A 90 17.63 6.70 -0.38
C ASP A 90 16.72 5.83 -1.23
N GLU A 91 16.37 4.65 -0.73
CA GLU A 91 15.42 3.76 -1.40
C GLU A 91 14.02 4.38 -1.43
N ALA A 92 13.62 5.03 -0.34
CA ALA A 92 12.32 5.71 -0.25
C ALA A 92 12.21 6.82 -1.30
N ARG A 93 13.24 7.64 -1.44
CA ARG A 93 13.28 8.71 -2.44
C ARG A 93 13.24 8.17 -3.85
N ALA A 94 13.98 7.08 -4.12
CA ALA A 94 13.96 6.43 -5.43
C ALA A 94 12.58 5.90 -5.78
N ALA A 95 11.88 5.28 -4.83
CA ALA A 95 10.53 4.80 -5.03
C ALA A 95 9.55 5.95 -5.29
N ALA A 96 9.66 7.06 -4.53
CA ALA A 96 8.84 8.24 -4.75
C ALA A 96 9.05 8.83 -6.15
N GLN A 97 10.31 8.90 -6.61
CA GLN A 97 10.61 9.40 -7.95
C GLN A 97 10.04 8.48 -9.04
N ALA A 98 10.10 7.17 -8.85
CA ALA A 98 9.49 6.23 -9.79
C ALA A 98 7.97 6.48 -9.91
N GLY A 99 7.30 6.70 -8.77
CA GLY A 99 5.89 7.03 -8.76
C GLY A 99 5.58 8.35 -9.45
N LEU A 100 6.36 9.40 -9.16
CA LEU A 100 6.18 10.73 -9.75
C LEU A 100 6.46 10.76 -11.26
N THR A 101 7.34 9.89 -11.74
CA THR A 101 7.57 9.73 -13.18
C THR A 101 6.31 9.22 -13.88
N LEU A 102 5.57 8.31 -13.23
CA LEU A 102 4.33 7.75 -13.76
C LEU A 102 3.12 8.69 -13.55
N ASP A 103 3.11 9.40 -12.44
CA ASP A 103 2.00 10.29 -12.07
C ASP A 103 2.56 11.59 -11.46
N PRO A 104 2.97 12.55 -12.31
CA PRO A 104 3.60 13.79 -11.83
C PRO A 104 2.69 14.66 -10.96
N GLY A 105 1.38 14.49 -11.07
CA GLY A 105 0.40 15.27 -10.30
C GLY A 105 0.06 14.68 -8.94
N PHE A 106 0.68 13.57 -8.55
CA PHE A 106 0.39 12.95 -7.26
C PHE A 106 0.88 13.83 -6.10
N THR A 107 0.02 13.98 -5.08
CA THR A 107 0.35 14.72 -3.87
C THR A 107 -0.22 13.98 -2.66
N VAL A 108 0.33 14.25 -1.49
CA VAL A 108 -0.21 13.72 -0.23
C VAL A 108 -1.66 14.17 -0.03
N ARG A 109 -1.96 15.43 -0.37
CA ARG A 109 -3.33 15.96 -0.28
C ARG A 109 -4.29 15.18 -1.15
N ARG A 110 -3.91 14.89 -2.41
CA ARG A 110 -4.75 14.13 -3.33
C ARG A 110 -5.00 12.71 -2.80
N PHE A 111 -3.97 12.07 -2.27
CA PHE A 111 -4.10 10.74 -1.68
C PHE A 111 -5.00 10.75 -0.45
N ARG A 112 -4.86 11.76 0.41
CA ARG A 112 -5.68 11.88 1.63
C ARG A 112 -7.17 11.99 1.32
N ALA A 113 -7.52 12.55 0.17
CA ALA A 113 -8.91 12.74 -0.23
C ALA A 113 -9.61 11.44 -0.63
N VAL A 114 -8.88 10.34 -0.85
CA VAL A 114 -9.44 9.06 -1.28
C VAL A 114 -9.31 7.99 -0.20
N GLY A 115 -10.34 7.15 -0.09
CA GLY A 115 -10.35 6.01 0.83
C GLY A 115 -10.32 6.44 2.29
N PHE A 116 -11.44 6.34 2.99
CA PHE A 116 -11.51 6.72 4.40
C PHE A 116 -12.40 5.76 5.17
N SER A 117 -12.20 5.75 6.48
CA SER A 117 -12.96 4.96 7.43
C SER A 117 -12.95 5.72 8.75
N ASP A 118 -13.93 5.48 9.59
CA ASP A 118 -13.99 6.08 10.93
C ASP A 118 -13.17 5.27 11.95
N ASN A 119 -12.57 4.16 11.55
CA ASN A 119 -11.86 3.28 12.47
C ASN A 119 -10.52 3.87 12.90
N PRO A 120 -10.22 3.94 14.22
CA PRO A 120 -8.95 4.50 14.70
C PRO A 120 -7.70 3.80 14.18
N ASN A 121 -7.75 2.48 13.99
CA ASN A 121 -6.61 1.73 13.45
C ASN A 121 -6.32 2.12 12.01
N PHE A 122 -7.39 2.34 11.22
CA PHE A 122 -7.26 2.82 9.87
C PHE A 122 -6.60 4.21 9.84
N PHE A 123 -7.06 5.14 10.67
CA PHE A 123 -6.50 6.49 10.72
C PHE A 123 -5.04 6.49 11.13
N ALA A 124 -4.68 5.71 12.16
CA ALA A 124 -3.29 5.65 12.62
C ALA A 124 -2.35 5.16 11.51
N GLY A 125 -2.74 4.13 10.79
CA GLY A 125 -1.96 3.61 9.66
C GLY A 125 -1.86 4.63 8.53
N ARG A 126 -2.94 5.32 8.20
CA ARG A 126 -2.97 6.35 7.15
C ARG A 126 -2.07 7.53 7.49
N GLU A 127 -2.09 8.00 8.73
CA GLU A 127 -1.21 9.11 9.14
C GLU A 127 0.27 8.72 8.97
N ARG A 128 0.63 7.50 9.28
CA ARG A 128 1.99 7.00 9.06
C ARG A 128 2.35 6.95 7.57
N MET A 129 1.39 6.62 6.70
CA MET A 129 1.61 6.65 5.25
C MET A 129 1.87 8.07 4.76
N TYR A 130 1.08 9.04 5.19
CA TYR A 130 1.26 10.44 4.81
C TYR A 130 2.63 10.94 5.25
N GLU A 131 3.00 10.67 6.49
CA GLU A 131 4.31 11.07 7.02
C GLU A 131 5.44 10.43 6.23
N GLY A 132 5.35 9.13 5.96
CA GLY A 132 6.35 8.42 5.18
C GLY A 132 6.48 8.99 3.76
N MET A 133 5.37 9.33 3.12
CA MET A 133 5.39 9.96 1.79
C MET A 133 6.09 11.31 1.83
N ARG A 134 5.83 12.14 2.85
CA ARG A 134 6.50 13.43 3.02
C ARG A 134 8.01 13.25 3.18
N ILE A 135 8.43 12.33 4.03
CA ILE A 135 9.85 12.03 4.25
C ILE A 135 10.52 11.58 2.95
N ALA A 136 9.82 10.79 2.13
CA ALA A 136 10.33 10.30 0.85
C ALA A 136 10.38 11.38 -0.24
N GLY A 137 9.80 12.55 0.01
CA GLY A 137 9.83 13.65 -0.94
C GLY A 137 8.59 13.79 -1.82
N VAL A 138 7.50 13.13 -1.49
CA VAL A 138 6.22 13.31 -2.20
C VAL A 138 5.69 14.72 -1.86
N PRO A 139 5.29 15.52 -2.86
CA PRO A 139 4.76 16.86 -2.61
C PRO A 139 3.50 16.84 -1.77
N GLU A 140 3.34 17.82 -0.89
CA GLU A 140 2.16 17.93 -0.02
C GLU A 140 0.88 18.25 -0.80
N GLY A 141 0.98 19.17 -1.76
CA GLY A 141 -0.20 19.52 -2.56
C GLY A 141 -0.28 20.92 -3.09
#